data_62ef1755edebdd3e0cc7829dc30c9e01
#
_entry.id   62ef1755edebdd3e0cc7829dc30c9e01
#
_cell.length_a   1.000
_cell.length_b   1.000
_cell.length_c   1.000
_cell.angle_alpha   90.00
_cell.angle_beta   90.00
_cell.angle_gamma   90.00
#
_symmetry.space_group_name_H-M   'P 1'
#
loop_
_entity.id
_entity.type
_entity.pdbx_description
1 polymer ?
#
loop_
_entity_poly.entity_id
_entity_poly.type
_entity_poly.pdbx_seq_one_letter_code
_entity_poly.pdbx_strand_id
1 'polypeptide(L)'
;MVKIQKNSEIEPRLGFTEFDMLKKYRQSFPTSELGRLHALFPFSELAREMHLKSSALGRKSYFSPEGKIALMVLKSYTNFSDSQLIEPLNGNIHYQLFCGVQIDPLHPLTNPKIVSAIRQELADRLDIEFLQAILADHWKPYLENLHVCMTDATCYESHLQQQLTKVRVKALAADSIYANNANRKFCTKYHISTSFKHKGRAAKDEPLRNILRSELSRERATRLEGSFGTQKQHYSLARIKARNKKTEMLWIFFGIHTANAVCMIEKVEKKKRTAA
;
A
#
# COMPACT_ATOMS: atom_id res chain seq x y z
N MET A 1 -12.01 -4.92 30.27
CA MET A 1 -13.47 -5.06 30.43
C MET A 1 -14.17 -4.17 29.40
N VAL A 2 -15.01 -4.71 28.55
CA VAL A 2 -15.75 -3.92 27.55
C VAL A 2 -16.82 -3.11 28.26
N LYS A 3 -16.89 -1.79 27.98
CA LYS A 3 -17.93 -0.91 28.50
C LYS A 3 -18.91 -0.62 27.38
N ILE A 4 -20.09 -1.21 27.46
CA ILE A 4 -21.20 -0.97 26.53
C ILE A 4 -22.29 -0.25 27.31
N GLN A 5 -22.83 0.82 26.74
CA GLN A 5 -23.90 1.59 27.29
C GLN A 5 -25.02 1.71 26.24
N LYS A 6 -26.26 1.50 26.63
CA LYS A 6 -27.39 1.65 25.71
C LYS A 6 -27.62 3.13 25.43
N ASN A 7 -28.03 3.48 24.21
CA ASN A 7 -28.28 4.87 23.84
C ASN A 7 -29.37 5.52 24.73
N SER A 8 -30.39 4.75 25.17
CA SER A 8 -31.41 5.21 26.07
C SER A 8 -30.94 5.49 27.52
N GLU A 9 -29.75 5.05 27.88
CA GLU A 9 -29.13 5.21 29.19
C GLU A 9 -28.05 6.30 29.22
N ILE A 10 -27.85 6.98 28.07
CA ILE A 10 -26.86 8.06 27.97
C ILE A 10 -27.51 9.36 28.47
N GLU A 11 -27.07 9.79 29.64
CA GLU A 11 -27.44 11.07 30.20
C GLU A 11 -26.39 12.14 29.93
N PRO A 12 -26.79 13.41 29.71
CA PRO A 12 -25.88 14.52 29.63
C PRO A 12 -25.04 14.63 30.91
N ARG A 13 -23.72 14.70 30.77
CA ARG A 13 -22.81 14.91 31.91
C ARG A 13 -22.25 16.33 31.85
N LEU A 14 -22.37 17.03 32.98
CA LEU A 14 -21.82 18.37 33.13
C LEU A 14 -20.29 18.33 32.91
N GLY A 15 -19.77 19.22 32.07
CA GLY A 15 -18.35 19.29 31.77
C GLY A 15 -17.83 18.28 30.74
N PHE A 16 -18.70 17.42 30.16
CA PHE A 16 -18.30 16.52 29.07
C PHE A 16 -18.71 17.13 27.74
N THR A 17 -17.73 17.35 26.88
CA THR A 17 -17.88 18.00 25.57
C THR A 17 -17.60 17.05 24.41
N GLU A 18 -17.98 17.43 23.20
CA GLU A 18 -17.58 16.73 21.96
C GLU A 18 -16.06 16.57 21.84
N PHE A 19 -15.31 17.56 22.36
CA PHE A 19 -13.85 17.51 22.39
C PHE A 19 -13.33 16.35 23.25
N ASP A 20 -13.96 16.05 24.36
CA ASP A 20 -13.58 14.92 25.22
C ASP A 20 -13.84 13.58 24.55
N MET A 21 -14.93 13.49 23.79
CA MET A 21 -15.22 12.32 22.96
C MET A 21 -14.16 12.14 21.88
N LEU A 22 -13.86 13.20 21.12
CA LEU A 22 -12.84 13.19 20.09
C LEU A 22 -11.46 12.83 20.64
N LYS A 23 -11.12 13.33 21.84
CA LYS A 23 -9.87 12.98 22.54
C LYS A 23 -9.79 11.47 22.80
N LYS A 24 -10.87 10.82 23.25
CA LYS A 24 -10.90 9.36 23.46
C LYS A 24 -10.70 8.60 22.15
N TYR A 25 -11.35 9.03 21.07
CA TYR A 25 -11.15 8.42 19.76
C TYR A 25 -9.71 8.59 19.25
N ARG A 26 -9.10 9.78 19.43
CA ARG A 26 -7.69 10.02 19.09
C ARG A 26 -6.72 9.13 19.89
N GLN A 27 -7.04 8.87 21.16
CA GLN A 27 -6.22 7.98 22.00
C GLN A 27 -6.35 6.50 21.56
N SER A 28 -7.53 6.06 21.13
CA SER A 28 -7.77 4.68 20.68
C SER A 28 -7.34 4.44 19.24
N PHE A 29 -7.30 5.47 18.39
CA PHE A 29 -7.01 5.35 16.97
C PHE A 29 -5.70 4.64 16.65
N PRO A 30 -4.53 4.95 17.29
CA PRO A 30 -3.26 4.30 16.96
C PRO A 30 -3.26 2.77 17.15
N THR A 31 -4.11 2.26 18.05
CA THR A 31 -4.24 0.81 18.31
C THR A 31 -5.25 0.14 17.39
N SER A 32 -6.06 0.91 16.67
CA SER A 32 -7.01 0.40 15.68
C SER A 32 -6.30 -0.10 14.42
N GLU A 33 -6.99 -0.91 13.63
CA GLU A 33 -6.47 -1.38 12.33
C GLU A 33 -6.10 -0.21 11.41
N LEU A 34 -6.99 0.78 11.30
CA LEU A 34 -6.74 1.99 10.51
C LEU A 34 -5.60 2.85 11.07
N GLY A 35 -5.46 2.94 12.39
CA GLY A 35 -4.34 3.67 12.99
C GLY A 35 -2.99 3.00 12.70
N ARG A 36 -2.94 1.67 12.74
CA ARG A 36 -1.74 0.92 12.32
C ARG A 36 -1.44 1.10 10.84
N LEU A 37 -2.46 1.09 9.98
CA LEU A 37 -2.30 1.37 8.55
C LEU A 37 -1.80 2.81 8.32
N HIS A 38 -2.35 3.77 9.05
CA HIS A 38 -1.92 5.17 8.99
C HIS A 38 -0.43 5.33 9.34
N ALA A 39 0.06 4.63 10.35
CA ALA A 39 1.46 4.68 10.77
C ALA A 39 2.45 4.13 9.73
N LEU A 40 2.00 3.29 8.79
CA LEU A 40 2.83 2.74 7.71
C LEU A 40 2.97 3.66 6.50
N PHE A 41 2.29 4.81 6.49
CA PHE A 41 2.43 5.77 5.39
C PHE A 41 3.06 7.08 5.89
N PRO A 42 4.19 7.50 5.31
CA PRO A 42 4.82 8.78 5.62
C PRO A 42 4.11 9.92 4.88
N PHE A 43 2.86 10.20 5.26
CA PHE A 43 1.98 11.13 4.54
C PHE A 43 2.59 12.52 4.33
N SER A 44 3.31 13.05 5.31
CA SER A 44 3.94 14.37 5.22
C SER A 44 5.07 14.40 4.19
N GLU A 45 5.87 13.32 4.12
CA GLU A 45 6.95 13.20 3.14
C GLU A 45 6.38 13.03 1.72
N LEU A 46 5.37 12.17 1.57
CA LEU A 46 4.67 11.98 0.30
C LEU A 46 4.02 13.29 -0.18
N ALA A 47 3.38 14.04 0.72
CA ALA A 47 2.75 15.32 0.38
C ALA A 47 3.80 16.37 -0.06
N ARG A 48 4.95 16.40 0.61
CA ARG A 48 6.07 17.29 0.25
C ARG A 48 6.63 16.96 -1.13
N GLU A 49 6.85 15.68 -1.42
CA GLU A 49 7.39 15.24 -2.71
C GLU A 49 6.41 15.48 -3.86
N MET A 50 5.13 15.29 -3.63
CA MET A 50 4.09 15.64 -4.59
C MET A 50 3.87 17.16 -4.71
N HIS A 51 4.64 17.99 -4.01
CA HIS A 51 4.51 19.44 -3.99
C HIS A 51 3.08 19.93 -3.72
N LEU A 52 2.37 19.21 -2.83
CA LEU A 52 1.03 19.58 -2.42
C LEU A 52 1.10 20.76 -1.46
N LYS A 53 0.38 21.83 -1.78
CA LYS A 53 0.33 23.03 -0.93
C LYS A 53 -1.07 23.23 -0.37
N SER A 54 -1.16 23.68 0.88
CA SER A 54 -2.39 24.25 1.41
C SER A 54 -2.64 25.58 0.70
N SER A 55 -3.86 25.81 0.21
CA SER A 55 -4.20 27.09 -0.37
C SER A 55 -4.20 28.15 0.72
N ALA A 56 -3.32 29.16 0.60
CA ALA A 56 -3.29 30.31 1.50
C ALA A 56 -4.36 31.35 1.13
N LEU A 57 -4.81 31.36 -0.12
CA LEU A 57 -5.77 32.32 -0.68
C LEU A 57 -6.96 31.54 -1.31
N GLY A 58 -8.17 32.04 -1.13
CA GLY A 58 -9.39 31.47 -1.69
C GLY A 58 -10.08 30.46 -0.77
N ARG A 59 -10.98 29.65 -1.33
CA ARG A 59 -11.72 28.61 -0.57
C ARG A 59 -10.76 27.53 -0.08
N LYS A 60 -10.71 27.33 1.24
CA LYS A 60 -9.89 26.27 1.86
C LYS A 60 -10.34 24.91 1.35
N SER A 61 -9.39 24.04 1.02
CA SER A 61 -9.67 22.64 0.73
C SER A 61 -10.21 21.94 1.98
N TYR A 62 -11.16 21.04 1.82
CA TYR A 62 -11.67 20.22 2.93
C TYR A 62 -10.59 19.29 3.50
N PHE A 63 -9.64 18.87 2.68
CA PHE A 63 -8.55 17.97 3.06
C PHE A 63 -7.20 18.70 3.02
N SER A 64 -6.38 18.45 4.03
CA SER A 64 -4.96 18.84 3.98
C SER A 64 -4.22 18.09 2.86
N PRO A 65 -3.01 18.49 2.48
CA PRO A 65 -2.17 17.72 1.56
C PRO A 65 -2.05 16.24 1.95
N GLU A 66 -1.77 15.96 3.20
CA GLU A 66 -1.67 14.61 3.77
C GLU A 66 -3.02 13.89 3.73
N GLY A 67 -4.10 14.59 4.08
CA GLY A 67 -5.46 14.05 4.07
C GLY A 67 -5.94 13.64 2.69
N LYS A 68 -5.49 14.31 1.62
CA LYS A 68 -5.77 13.90 0.23
C LYS A 68 -5.14 12.56 -0.10
N ILE A 69 -3.89 12.35 0.31
CA ILE A 69 -3.18 11.09 0.12
C ILE A 69 -3.85 10.00 0.96
N ALA A 70 -4.14 10.30 2.23
CA ALA A 70 -4.82 9.38 3.13
C ALA A 70 -6.18 8.94 2.59
N LEU A 71 -6.94 9.84 1.96
CA LEU A 71 -8.21 9.49 1.31
C LEU A 71 -8.03 8.47 0.19
N MET A 72 -6.95 8.53 -0.59
CA MET A 72 -6.66 7.54 -1.63
C MET A 72 -6.25 6.18 -1.06
N VAL A 73 -5.47 6.18 0.03
CA VAL A 73 -5.15 4.95 0.77
C VAL A 73 -6.42 4.34 1.37
N LEU A 74 -7.26 5.14 2.03
CA LEU A 74 -8.53 4.69 2.60
C LEU A 74 -9.46 4.11 1.53
N LYS A 75 -9.55 4.76 0.37
CA LYS A 75 -10.32 4.27 -0.76
C LYS A 75 -9.83 2.91 -1.26
N SER A 76 -8.52 2.73 -1.38
CA SER A 76 -7.94 1.46 -1.79
C SER A 76 -8.18 0.38 -0.73
N TYR A 77 -8.05 0.72 0.56
CA TYR A 77 -8.29 -0.16 1.69
C TYR A 77 -9.74 -0.66 1.77
N THR A 78 -10.71 0.25 1.60
CA THR A 78 -12.15 -0.09 1.70
C THR A 78 -12.70 -0.75 0.45
N ASN A 79 -12.02 -0.65 -0.68
CA ASN A 79 -12.50 -1.09 -1.99
C ASN A 79 -13.83 -0.44 -2.42
N PHE A 80 -14.23 0.67 -1.80
CA PHE A 80 -15.47 1.38 -2.11
C PHE A 80 -15.35 2.18 -3.42
N SER A 81 -16.47 2.39 -4.10
CA SER A 81 -16.57 3.41 -5.15
C SER A 81 -16.49 4.81 -4.55
N ASP A 82 -16.29 5.83 -5.37
CA ASP A 82 -16.23 7.22 -4.90
C ASP A 82 -17.49 7.63 -4.14
N SER A 83 -18.67 7.19 -4.61
CA SER A 83 -19.95 7.46 -3.95
C SER A 83 -20.14 6.66 -2.65
N GLN A 84 -19.75 5.40 -2.65
CA GLN A 84 -19.85 4.54 -1.45
C GLN A 84 -18.90 4.98 -0.32
N LEU A 85 -17.80 5.69 -0.62
CA LEU A 85 -16.86 6.14 0.39
C LEU A 85 -17.40 7.33 1.20
N ILE A 86 -18.25 8.16 0.61
CA ILE A 86 -18.73 9.42 1.22
C ILE A 86 -19.57 9.16 2.48
N GLU A 87 -20.49 8.22 2.42
CA GLU A 87 -21.39 7.94 3.56
C GLU A 87 -20.62 7.41 4.78
N PRO A 88 -19.76 6.37 4.67
CA PRO A 88 -18.93 5.94 5.80
C PRO A 88 -17.94 7.01 6.27
N LEU A 89 -17.44 7.87 5.38
CA LEU A 89 -16.55 8.96 5.78
C LEU A 89 -17.27 9.97 6.66
N ASN A 90 -18.56 10.26 6.39
CA ASN A 90 -19.36 11.13 7.24
C ASN A 90 -19.65 10.52 8.62
N GLY A 91 -19.92 9.22 8.69
CA GLY A 91 -20.37 8.56 9.91
C GLY A 91 -19.28 7.87 10.74
N ASN A 92 -18.10 7.59 10.16
CA ASN A 92 -17.05 6.85 10.85
C ASN A 92 -15.91 7.77 11.30
N ILE A 93 -15.82 7.96 12.62
CA ILE A 93 -14.79 8.84 13.20
C ILE A 93 -13.35 8.35 12.91
N HIS A 94 -13.12 7.05 12.80
CA HIS A 94 -11.79 6.53 12.45
C HIS A 94 -11.42 6.83 10.99
N TYR A 95 -12.38 6.86 10.06
CA TYR A 95 -12.15 7.31 8.68
C TYR A 95 -11.81 8.80 8.64
N GLN A 96 -12.50 9.60 9.44
CA GLN A 96 -12.22 11.03 9.58
C GLN A 96 -10.83 11.27 10.17
N LEU A 97 -10.48 10.57 11.25
CA LEU A 97 -9.14 10.64 11.86
C LEU A 97 -8.04 10.18 10.89
N PHE A 98 -8.29 9.14 10.11
CA PHE A 98 -7.38 8.66 9.09
C PHE A 98 -7.07 9.72 8.02
N CYS A 99 -8.10 10.45 7.60
CA CYS A 99 -7.98 11.52 6.60
C CYS A 99 -7.64 12.90 7.21
N GLY A 100 -7.48 12.99 8.53
CA GLY A 100 -7.20 14.25 9.21
C GLY A 100 -8.30 15.31 9.07
N VAL A 101 -9.58 14.88 8.98
CA VAL A 101 -10.75 15.77 8.87
C VAL A 101 -11.70 15.52 10.03
N GLN A 102 -12.55 16.50 10.27
CA GLN A 102 -13.74 16.37 11.12
C GLN A 102 -14.92 16.90 10.33
N ILE A 103 -15.94 16.08 10.16
CA ILE A 103 -17.14 16.40 9.39
C ILE A 103 -18.28 16.62 10.37
N ASP A 104 -18.92 17.78 10.28
CA ASP A 104 -20.12 18.09 11.06
C ASP A 104 -21.27 17.18 10.62
N PRO A 105 -21.89 16.42 11.53
CA PRO A 105 -23.02 15.55 11.21
C PRO A 105 -24.23 16.28 10.63
N LEU A 106 -24.40 17.57 10.96
CA LEU A 106 -25.50 18.41 10.44
C LEU A 106 -25.21 18.96 9.05
N HIS A 107 -23.92 18.99 8.66
CA HIS A 107 -23.46 19.49 7.36
C HIS A 107 -22.56 18.45 6.68
N PRO A 108 -23.09 17.26 6.34
CA PRO A 108 -22.30 16.15 5.80
C PRO A 108 -21.75 16.45 4.42
N LEU A 109 -20.67 15.81 4.07
CA LEU A 109 -20.14 15.80 2.72
C LEU A 109 -21.08 14.99 1.82
N THR A 110 -21.61 15.61 0.76
CA THR A 110 -22.59 14.96 -0.14
C THR A 110 -22.06 14.73 -1.56
N ASN A 111 -21.04 15.48 -1.95
CA ASN A 111 -20.54 15.47 -3.34
C ASN A 111 -19.42 14.44 -3.55
N PRO A 112 -19.67 13.29 -4.21
CA PRO A 112 -18.63 12.28 -4.45
C PRO A 112 -17.57 12.71 -5.47
N LYS A 113 -17.82 13.78 -6.25
CA LYS A 113 -16.83 14.30 -7.22
C LYS A 113 -15.56 14.82 -6.54
N ILE A 114 -15.60 15.09 -5.22
CA ILE A 114 -14.41 15.50 -4.49
C ILE A 114 -13.33 14.41 -4.51
N VAL A 115 -13.71 13.13 -4.42
CA VAL A 115 -12.78 12.00 -4.46
C VAL A 115 -12.08 11.91 -5.81
N SER A 116 -12.83 12.06 -6.90
CA SER A 116 -12.27 12.06 -8.25
C SER A 116 -11.42 13.30 -8.55
N ALA A 117 -11.77 14.47 -8.01
CA ALA A 117 -10.99 15.69 -8.14
C ALA A 117 -9.64 15.58 -7.41
N ILE A 118 -9.63 15.04 -6.19
CA ILE A 118 -8.39 14.77 -5.44
C ILE A 118 -7.53 13.74 -6.21
N ARG A 119 -8.14 12.68 -6.73
CA ARG A 119 -7.42 11.69 -7.55
C ARG A 119 -6.74 12.32 -8.76
N GLN A 120 -7.41 13.22 -9.46
CA GLN A 120 -6.84 13.94 -10.61
C GLN A 120 -5.69 14.84 -10.18
N GLU A 121 -5.87 15.64 -9.11
CA GLU A 121 -4.82 16.52 -8.57
C GLU A 121 -3.55 15.74 -8.20
N LEU A 122 -3.70 14.60 -7.51
CA LEU A 122 -2.58 13.74 -7.14
C LEU A 122 -1.93 13.07 -8.37
N ALA A 123 -2.74 12.65 -9.34
CA ALA A 123 -2.25 11.99 -10.55
C ALA A 123 -1.39 12.92 -11.43
N ASP A 124 -1.71 14.21 -11.44
CA ASP A 124 -0.92 15.21 -12.19
C ASP A 124 0.46 15.49 -11.57
N ARG A 125 0.66 15.09 -10.31
CA ARG A 125 1.90 15.28 -9.53
C ARG A 125 2.59 13.96 -9.18
N LEU A 126 2.16 12.85 -9.78
CA LEU A 126 2.66 11.53 -9.46
C LEU A 126 4.05 11.31 -10.07
N ASP A 127 5.04 11.17 -9.20
CA ASP A 127 6.34 10.60 -9.54
C ASP A 127 6.48 9.24 -8.83
N ILE A 128 6.27 8.16 -9.59
CA ILE A 128 6.23 6.81 -9.03
C ILE A 128 7.57 6.40 -8.43
N GLU A 129 8.69 6.72 -9.09
CA GLU A 129 10.01 6.27 -8.64
C GLU A 129 10.38 6.91 -7.31
N PHE A 130 10.17 8.21 -7.16
CA PHE A 130 10.43 8.93 -5.92
C PHE A 130 9.50 8.50 -4.79
N LEU A 131 8.21 8.38 -5.05
CA LEU A 131 7.26 7.96 -4.02
C LEU A 131 7.49 6.51 -3.57
N GLN A 132 7.86 5.62 -4.48
CA GLN A 132 8.27 4.25 -4.12
C GLN A 132 9.55 4.23 -3.28
N ALA A 133 10.51 5.09 -3.57
CA ALA A 133 11.73 5.19 -2.78
C ALA A 133 11.45 5.65 -1.34
N ILE A 134 10.58 6.65 -1.16
CA ILE A 134 10.13 7.11 0.17
C ILE A 134 9.44 5.98 0.94
N LEU A 135 8.49 5.28 0.30
CA LEU A 135 7.80 4.17 0.94
C LEU A 135 8.76 3.03 1.28
N ALA A 136 9.66 2.67 0.38
CA ALA A 136 10.64 1.62 0.60
C ALA A 136 11.56 1.95 1.78
N ASP A 137 11.99 3.20 1.89
CA ASP A 137 12.84 3.67 2.98
C ASP A 137 12.09 3.63 4.33
N HIS A 138 10.88 4.15 4.35
CA HIS A 138 10.01 4.12 5.52
C HIS A 138 9.68 2.69 5.99
N TRP A 139 9.56 1.74 5.05
CA TRP A 139 9.22 0.35 5.34
C TRP A 139 10.40 -0.56 5.68
N LYS A 140 11.65 -0.11 5.54
CA LYS A 140 12.85 -0.90 5.87
C LYS A 140 12.77 -1.63 7.21
N PRO A 141 12.29 -1.01 8.31
CA PRO A 141 12.18 -1.69 9.60
C PRO A 141 11.21 -2.87 9.63
N TYR A 142 10.26 -2.91 8.70
CA TYR A 142 9.22 -3.94 8.59
C TYR A 142 9.58 -5.05 7.60
N LEU A 143 10.64 -4.85 6.79
CA LEU A 143 11.04 -5.77 5.73
C LEU A 143 12.12 -6.73 6.24
N GLU A 144 11.84 -8.03 6.04
CA GLU A 144 12.79 -9.11 6.29
C GLU A 144 13.23 -9.72 4.96
N ASN A 145 14.46 -10.27 4.94
CA ASN A 145 14.98 -11.02 3.79
C ASN A 145 14.92 -10.28 2.45
N LEU A 146 15.46 -9.07 2.40
CA LEU A 146 15.62 -8.29 1.16
C LEU A 146 16.53 -8.96 0.10
N HIS A 147 17.03 -10.17 0.38
CA HIS A 147 17.97 -10.87 -0.50
C HIS A 147 17.29 -11.72 -1.59
N VAL A 148 15.96 -11.89 -1.53
CA VAL A 148 15.18 -12.65 -2.52
C VAL A 148 14.29 -11.70 -3.30
N CYS A 149 14.46 -11.66 -4.62
CA CYS A 149 13.59 -10.93 -5.54
C CYS A 149 12.66 -11.90 -6.26
N MET A 150 11.37 -11.58 -6.28
CA MET A 150 10.37 -12.30 -7.07
C MET A 150 9.74 -11.33 -8.06
N THR A 151 9.68 -11.71 -9.33
CA THR A 151 9.07 -10.90 -10.38
C THR A 151 8.22 -11.76 -11.30
N ASP A 152 7.15 -11.18 -11.80
CA ASP A 152 6.28 -11.79 -12.80
C ASP A 152 6.39 -11.07 -14.14
N ALA A 153 5.72 -11.58 -15.17
CA ALA A 153 5.76 -10.99 -16.50
C ALA A 153 5.24 -9.55 -16.49
N THR A 154 6.12 -8.62 -16.87
CA THR A 154 5.79 -7.22 -17.12
C THR A 154 6.29 -6.86 -18.51
N CYS A 155 5.71 -5.83 -19.13
CA CYS A 155 6.09 -5.40 -20.49
C CYS A 155 7.50 -4.76 -20.58
N TYR A 156 8.27 -4.70 -19.47
CA TYR A 156 9.55 -3.97 -19.40
C TYR A 156 10.70 -4.86 -18.94
N GLU A 157 11.27 -5.61 -19.87
CA GLU A 157 12.44 -6.48 -19.62
C GLU A 157 13.69 -5.72 -19.16
N SER A 158 13.87 -4.46 -19.59
CA SER A 158 15.08 -3.66 -19.33
C SER A 158 15.25 -3.20 -17.88
N HIS A 159 14.17 -3.18 -17.09
CA HIS A 159 14.22 -2.69 -15.70
C HIS A 159 14.67 -3.73 -14.67
N LEU A 160 14.69 -5.02 -15.01
CA LEU A 160 15.06 -6.07 -14.07
C LEU A 160 16.49 -5.88 -13.53
N GLN A 161 17.45 -5.62 -14.41
CA GLN A 161 18.85 -5.45 -14.01
C GLN A 161 19.05 -4.21 -13.12
N GLN A 162 18.36 -3.10 -13.41
CA GLN A 162 18.39 -1.89 -12.59
C GLN A 162 17.81 -2.12 -11.19
N GLN A 163 16.72 -2.88 -11.08
CA GLN A 163 16.14 -3.21 -9.80
C GLN A 163 17.07 -4.11 -8.96
N LEU A 164 17.70 -5.08 -9.58
CA LEU A 164 18.62 -6.01 -8.91
C LEU A 164 19.91 -5.34 -8.40
N THR A 165 20.30 -4.20 -8.98
CA THR A 165 21.48 -3.44 -8.54
C THR A 165 21.22 -2.53 -7.33
N LYS A 166 19.98 -2.09 -7.14
CA LYS A 166 19.58 -1.24 -6.00
C LYS A 166 19.58 -1.99 -4.66
N VAL A 167 19.44 -3.32 -4.68
CA VAL A 167 19.39 -4.18 -3.50
C VAL A 167 20.35 -5.35 -3.71
N ARG A 168 21.11 -5.77 -2.68
CA ARG A 168 22.01 -6.93 -2.77
C ARG A 168 21.21 -8.24 -2.82
N VAL A 169 20.68 -8.56 -4.00
CA VAL A 169 19.88 -9.76 -4.25
C VAL A 169 20.78 -10.99 -4.36
N LYS A 170 20.42 -12.06 -3.67
CA LYS A 170 21.12 -13.37 -3.72
C LYS A 170 20.34 -14.41 -4.54
N ALA A 171 19.03 -14.26 -4.64
CA ALA A 171 18.16 -15.17 -5.38
C ALA A 171 17.08 -14.42 -6.13
N LEU A 172 16.80 -14.85 -7.35
CA LEU A 172 15.79 -14.29 -8.24
C LEU A 172 14.84 -15.39 -8.69
N ALA A 173 13.55 -15.24 -8.38
CA ALA A 173 12.47 -16.02 -8.94
C ALA A 173 11.71 -15.19 -9.97
N ALA A 174 11.87 -15.51 -11.24
CA ALA A 174 11.29 -14.75 -12.35
C ALA A 174 10.66 -15.67 -13.40
N ASP A 175 9.71 -15.13 -14.18
CA ASP A 175 9.11 -15.84 -15.29
C ASP A 175 10.12 -16.13 -16.42
N SER A 176 9.77 -17.09 -17.25
CA SER A 176 10.61 -17.54 -18.39
C SER A 176 10.94 -16.43 -19.38
N ILE A 177 10.09 -15.40 -19.51
CA ILE A 177 10.33 -14.23 -20.36
C ILE A 177 11.61 -13.48 -19.97
N TYR A 178 11.98 -13.50 -18.69
CA TYR A 178 13.20 -12.88 -18.18
C TYR A 178 14.46 -13.75 -18.37
N ALA A 179 14.31 -15.00 -18.80
CA ALA A 179 15.42 -15.95 -18.94
C ALA A 179 16.24 -15.75 -20.23
N ASN A 180 16.36 -14.51 -20.72
CA ASN A 180 17.21 -14.15 -21.84
C ASN A 180 18.71 -14.25 -21.51
N ASN A 181 19.57 -14.25 -22.54
CA ASN A 181 21.00 -14.44 -22.35
C ASN A 181 21.67 -13.29 -21.58
N ALA A 182 21.17 -12.05 -21.73
CA ALA A 182 21.71 -10.89 -21.03
C ALA A 182 21.47 -10.99 -19.53
N ASN A 183 20.24 -11.31 -19.11
CA ASN A 183 19.89 -11.51 -17.70
C ASN A 183 20.62 -12.71 -17.10
N ARG A 184 20.81 -13.80 -17.84
CA ARG A 184 21.59 -14.96 -17.37
C ARG A 184 23.04 -14.58 -17.10
N LYS A 185 23.70 -13.86 -18.04
CA LYS A 185 25.06 -13.36 -17.86
C LYS A 185 25.17 -12.42 -16.66
N PHE A 186 24.20 -11.52 -16.50
CA PHE A 186 24.12 -10.62 -15.36
C PHE A 186 24.03 -11.40 -14.04
N CYS A 187 23.07 -12.31 -13.91
CA CYS A 187 22.90 -13.10 -12.70
C CYS A 187 24.14 -13.95 -12.36
N THR A 188 24.80 -14.52 -13.38
CA THR A 188 26.07 -15.26 -13.19
C THR A 188 27.18 -14.34 -12.70
N LYS A 189 27.33 -13.15 -13.30
CA LYS A 189 28.35 -12.15 -12.91
C LYS A 189 28.20 -11.71 -11.44
N TYR A 190 26.98 -11.55 -10.98
CA TYR A 190 26.69 -11.08 -9.62
C TYR A 190 26.34 -12.21 -8.62
N HIS A 191 26.59 -13.47 -8.99
CA HIS A 191 26.33 -14.65 -8.17
C HIS A 191 24.88 -14.76 -7.66
N ILE A 192 23.92 -14.37 -8.50
CA ILE A 192 22.49 -14.44 -8.18
C ILE A 192 21.95 -15.81 -8.61
N SER A 193 21.43 -16.58 -7.66
CA SER A 193 20.72 -17.83 -7.95
C SER A 193 19.37 -17.56 -8.62
N THR A 194 19.02 -18.30 -9.66
CA THR A 194 17.80 -18.02 -10.44
C THR A 194 16.89 -19.23 -10.59
N SER A 195 15.58 -18.99 -10.80
CA SER A 195 14.59 -20.00 -11.21
C SER A 195 14.71 -20.40 -12.68
N PHE A 196 15.64 -19.81 -13.45
CA PHE A 196 15.77 -20.04 -14.89
C PHE A 196 16.19 -21.47 -15.20
N LYS A 197 15.46 -22.17 -16.09
CA LYS A 197 15.85 -23.48 -16.58
C LYS A 197 17.25 -23.48 -17.18
N HIS A 198 18.04 -24.52 -16.90
CA HIS A 198 19.37 -24.64 -17.46
C HIS A 198 19.34 -24.72 -19.00
N LYS A 199 20.36 -24.14 -19.65
CA LYS A 199 20.60 -24.27 -21.10
C LYS A 199 21.92 -24.97 -21.32
N GLY A 200 21.93 -26.01 -22.13
CA GLY A 200 23.14 -26.77 -22.49
C GLY A 200 23.34 -28.02 -21.62
N ARG A 201 24.58 -28.53 -21.62
CA ARG A 201 24.94 -29.78 -20.90
C ARG A 201 24.85 -29.60 -19.40
N ALA A 202 24.22 -30.54 -18.71
CA ALA A 202 24.05 -30.53 -17.25
C ALA A 202 25.43 -30.60 -16.54
N ALA A 203 25.59 -29.78 -15.49
CA ALA A 203 26.75 -29.84 -14.61
C ALA A 203 26.55 -30.90 -13.52
N LYS A 204 27.65 -31.32 -12.83
CA LYS A 204 27.55 -32.32 -11.74
C LYS A 204 26.63 -31.93 -10.61
N ASP A 205 26.51 -30.63 -10.31
CA ASP A 205 25.65 -30.05 -9.26
C ASP A 205 24.22 -29.70 -9.74
N GLU A 206 23.87 -30.10 -10.97
CA GLU A 206 22.55 -29.80 -11.57
C GLU A 206 21.37 -30.33 -10.75
N PRO A 207 21.41 -31.50 -10.12
CA PRO A 207 20.31 -31.98 -9.26
C PRO A 207 20.01 -31.01 -8.09
N LEU A 208 21.03 -30.49 -7.41
CA LEU A 208 20.87 -29.51 -6.32
C LEU A 208 20.34 -28.17 -6.85
N ARG A 209 20.83 -27.71 -7.99
CA ARG A 209 20.33 -26.49 -8.64
C ARG A 209 18.88 -26.63 -9.06
N ASN A 210 18.46 -27.81 -9.49
CA ASN A 210 17.05 -28.06 -9.84
C ASN A 210 16.12 -28.00 -8.64
N ILE A 211 16.55 -28.48 -7.49
CA ILE A 211 15.79 -28.35 -6.23
C ILE A 211 15.58 -26.85 -5.91
N LEU A 212 16.65 -26.05 -5.92
CA LEU A 212 16.56 -24.61 -5.67
C LEU A 212 15.67 -23.91 -6.69
N ARG A 213 15.77 -24.23 -7.98
CA ARG A 213 14.91 -23.68 -9.03
C ARG A 213 13.44 -24.01 -8.80
N SER A 214 13.16 -25.25 -8.42
CA SER A 214 11.81 -25.72 -8.12
C SER A 214 11.21 -24.95 -6.93
N GLU A 215 11.99 -24.80 -5.85
CA GLU A 215 11.58 -24.03 -4.69
C GLU A 215 11.33 -22.56 -5.05
N LEU A 216 12.25 -21.90 -5.75
CA LEU A 216 12.08 -20.51 -6.19
C LEU A 216 10.85 -20.34 -7.10
N SER A 217 10.58 -21.28 -7.99
CA SER A 217 9.42 -21.25 -8.88
C SER A 217 8.11 -21.45 -8.10
N ARG A 218 8.09 -22.37 -7.14
CA ARG A 218 6.94 -22.61 -6.27
C ARG A 218 6.62 -21.40 -5.39
N GLU A 219 7.64 -20.83 -4.75
CA GLU A 219 7.48 -19.63 -3.93
C GLU A 219 6.98 -18.44 -4.76
N ARG A 220 7.50 -18.27 -5.98
CA ARG A 220 7.01 -17.22 -6.88
C ARG A 220 5.53 -17.42 -7.20
N ALA A 221 5.14 -18.59 -7.66
CA ALA A 221 3.75 -18.88 -8.02
C ALA A 221 2.81 -18.63 -6.82
N THR A 222 3.12 -19.21 -5.66
CA THR A 222 2.28 -19.08 -4.48
C THR A 222 2.17 -17.64 -3.98
N ARG A 223 3.29 -16.92 -3.89
CA ARG A 223 3.29 -15.57 -3.30
C ARG A 223 2.80 -14.52 -4.26
N LEU A 224 3.20 -14.54 -5.54
CA LEU A 224 2.79 -13.52 -6.49
C LEU A 224 1.33 -13.70 -6.93
N GLU A 225 0.91 -14.93 -7.27
CA GLU A 225 -0.48 -15.19 -7.65
C GLU A 225 -1.44 -14.91 -6.49
N GLY A 226 -1.09 -15.33 -5.26
CA GLY A 226 -1.85 -14.99 -4.06
C GLY A 226 -1.92 -13.48 -3.82
N SER A 227 -0.80 -12.76 -3.98
CA SER A 227 -0.74 -11.32 -3.83
C SER A 227 -1.59 -10.60 -4.87
N PHE A 228 -1.47 -10.98 -6.16
CA PHE A 228 -2.27 -10.39 -7.23
C PHE A 228 -3.76 -10.68 -7.08
N GLY A 229 -4.13 -11.89 -6.67
CA GLY A 229 -5.51 -12.25 -6.36
C GLY A 229 -6.09 -11.36 -5.28
N THR A 230 -5.39 -11.22 -4.16
CA THR A 230 -5.76 -10.34 -3.04
C THR A 230 -5.87 -8.88 -3.47
N GLN A 231 -4.90 -8.37 -4.22
CA GLN A 231 -4.90 -6.98 -4.69
C GLN A 231 -6.08 -6.70 -5.62
N LYS A 232 -6.41 -7.62 -6.51
CA LYS A 232 -7.57 -7.51 -7.40
C LYS A 232 -8.88 -7.51 -6.62
N GLN A 233 -9.06 -8.45 -5.69
CA GLN A 233 -10.32 -8.63 -4.98
C GLN A 233 -10.58 -7.56 -3.90
N HIS A 234 -9.54 -7.16 -3.16
CA HIS A 234 -9.71 -6.37 -1.94
C HIS A 234 -9.20 -4.92 -2.04
N TYR A 235 -8.35 -4.59 -3.03
CA TYR A 235 -7.71 -3.27 -3.10
C TYR A 235 -8.01 -2.51 -4.40
N SER A 236 -9.22 -2.67 -4.92
CA SER A 236 -9.76 -1.94 -6.09
C SER A 236 -8.99 -2.16 -7.40
N LEU A 237 -8.18 -3.22 -7.53
CA LEU A 237 -7.38 -3.48 -8.73
C LEU A 237 -8.04 -4.47 -9.72
N ALA A 238 -9.21 -5.05 -9.39
CA ALA A 238 -9.94 -5.91 -10.32
C ALA A 238 -10.52 -5.13 -11.51
N ARG A 239 -10.98 -3.90 -11.26
CA ARG A 239 -11.60 -3.04 -12.28
C ARG A 239 -11.25 -1.59 -12.04
N ILE A 240 -10.26 -1.10 -12.76
CA ILE A 240 -9.82 0.29 -12.67
C ILE A 240 -10.72 1.16 -13.54
N LYS A 241 -11.44 2.10 -12.90
CA LYS A 241 -12.34 3.04 -13.59
C LYS A 241 -11.66 4.40 -13.80
N ALA A 242 -10.43 4.38 -14.30
CA ALA A 242 -9.68 5.58 -14.63
C ALA A 242 -10.03 6.08 -16.04
N ARG A 243 -10.02 7.41 -16.24
CA ARG A 243 -10.30 8.03 -17.54
C ARG A 243 -9.04 8.33 -18.35
N ASN A 244 -7.89 8.39 -17.70
CA ASN A 244 -6.60 8.65 -18.33
C ASN A 244 -5.48 7.85 -17.66
N LYS A 245 -4.35 7.71 -18.34
CA LYS A 245 -3.19 6.93 -17.89
C LYS A 245 -2.63 7.39 -16.54
N LYS A 246 -2.61 8.70 -16.27
CA LYS A 246 -2.09 9.23 -15.01
C LYS A 246 -2.94 8.79 -13.80
N THR A 247 -4.26 8.92 -13.90
CA THR A 247 -5.19 8.47 -12.84
C THR A 247 -5.22 6.97 -12.70
N GLU A 248 -5.00 6.22 -13.77
CA GLU A 248 -4.83 4.77 -13.74
C GLU A 248 -3.58 4.38 -12.95
N MET A 249 -2.44 4.99 -13.26
CA MET A 249 -1.18 4.75 -12.57
C MET A 249 -1.27 5.09 -11.07
N LEU A 250 -1.90 6.22 -10.72
CA LEU A 250 -2.14 6.59 -9.33
C LEU A 250 -3.01 5.55 -8.60
N TRP A 251 -4.05 5.06 -9.27
CA TRP A 251 -4.94 4.04 -8.71
C TRP A 251 -4.18 2.74 -8.42
N ILE A 252 -3.39 2.28 -9.39
CA ILE A 252 -2.55 1.09 -9.24
C ILE A 252 -1.53 1.29 -8.11
N PHE A 253 -0.88 2.46 -8.07
CA PHE A 253 0.10 2.80 -7.03
C PHE A 253 -0.51 2.65 -5.63
N PHE A 254 -1.61 3.32 -5.33
CA PHE A 254 -2.22 3.23 -4.01
C PHE A 254 -2.81 1.84 -3.72
N GLY A 255 -3.38 1.15 -4.71
CA GLY A 255 -3.88 -0.21 -4.53
C GLY A 255 -2.79 -1.18 -4.09
N ILE A 256 -1.65 -1.20 -4.79
CA ILE A 256 -0.51 -2.07 -4.48
C ILE A 256 0.10 -1.71 -3.12
N HIS A 257 0.37 -0.43 -2.88
CA HIS A 257 1.05 -0.01 -1.65
C HIS A 257 0.17 -0.15 -0.41
N THR A 258 -1.14 0.04 -0.53
CA THR A 258 -2.09 -0.26 0.55
C THR A 258 -2.12 -1.75 0.88
N ALA A 259 -2.18 -2.62 -0.13
CA ALA A 259 -2.11 -4.07 0.07
C ALA A 259 -0.80 -4.49 0.77
N ASN A 260 0.33 -3.92 0.34
CA ASN A 260 1.64 -4.19 0.96
C ASN A 260 1.67 -3.74 2.43
N ALA A 261 1.14 -2.56 2.75
CA ALA A 261 1.07 -2.06 4.11
C ALA A 261 0.22 -2.96 5.02
N VAL A 262 -0.95 -3.39 4.56
CA VAL A 262 -1.80 -4.33 5.31
C VAL A 262 -1.07 -5.67 5.55
N CYS A 263 -0.43 -6.21 4.53
CA CYS A 263 0.37 -7.44 4.66
C CYS A 263 1.50 -7.30 5.70
N MET A 264 2.13 -6.11 5.81
CA MET A 264 3.14 -5.84 6.83
C MET A 264 2.54 -5.82 8.24
N ILE A 265 1.36 -5.20 8.43
CA ILE A 265 0.65 -5.21 9.72
C ILE A 265 0.37 -6.64 10.16
N GLU A 266 -0.20 -7.47 9.30
CA GLU A 266 -0.52 -8.86 9.60
C GLU A 266 0.72 -9.67 10.02
N LYS A 267 1.85 -9.47 9.33
CA LYS A 267 3.11 -10.12 9.69
C LYS A 267 3.62 -9.69 11.07
N VAL A 268 3.58 -8.40 11.37
CA VAL A 268 3.99 -7.87 12.68
C VAL A 268 3.10 -8.41 13.80
N GLU A 269 1.79 -8.45 13.58
CA GLU A 269 0.85 -9.00 14.56
C GLU A 269 1.03 -10.50 14.78
N LYS A 270 1.22 -11.26 13.69
CA LYS A 270 1.49 -12.70 13.78
C LYS A 270 2.72 -13.00 14.62
N LYS A 271 3.81 -12.22 14.44
CA LYS A 271 5.02 -12.35 15.25
C LYS A 271 4.77 -12.04 16.72
N LYS A 272 4.03 -10.97 17.03
CA LYS A 272 3.68 -10.61 18.42
C LYS A 272 2.89 -11.73 19.09
N ARG A 273 1.96 -12.35 18.38
CA ARG A 273 1.16 -13.51 18.90
C ARG A 273 2.00 -14.77 19.11
N THR A 274 3.05 -14.97 18.31
CA THR A 274 3.92 -16.14 18.44
C THR A 274 4.98 -15.95 19.55
N ALA A 275 5.29 -14.70 19.90
CA ALA A 275 6.25 -14.34 20.95
C ALA A 275 5.63 -14.16 22.34
N ALA A 276 4.28 -14.13 22.44
CA ALA A 276 3.50 -14.05 23.68
C ALA A 276 3.00 -15.43 24.09
#